data_844406f385c93643beda606f39f0b353
#
_entry.id   844406f385c93643beda606f39f0b353
#
_cell.length_a   1.000
_cell.length_b   1.000
_cell.length_c   1.000
_cell.angle_alpha   90.00
_cell.angle_beta   90.00
_cell.angle_gamma   90.00
#
_symmetry.space_group_name_H-M   'P 1'
#
loop_
_entity.id
_entity.type
_entity.pdbx_description
1 polymer ?
#
loop_
_entity_poly.entity_id
_entity_poly.type
_entity_poly.pdbx_seq_one_letter_code
_entity_poly.pdbx_strand_id
1 'polypeptide(L)'
;MRKIILASLFILFTIATGSVAASSGAVKIKLLAIFENKVIATINGERAVLVKDKAGPSGVTLRSCDTWAESAKIEVNGKVEEIPLGYVMSGDSGSSGSTTKQRITLYSGANGFFHADGYINNTPVRFLVDTGANTVAINVQTARRIGIDYRRGQQGVAVTASGYAPTYLVDLEEVEVGGLKLRHVEASVIEGSQPETPLLGMSFLGNFDMKRSGDQMELIQR
;
A
#
# COMPACT_ATOMS: atom_id res chain seq x y z
N MET A 1 -12.02 -70.54 -53.79
CA MET A 1 -11.18 -69.33 -53.58
C MET A 1 -12.04 -68.24 -52.93
N ARG A 2 -11.99 -68.10 -51.65
CA ARG A 2 -12.76 -67.11 -50.86
C ARG A 2 -11.86 -65.91 -50.60
N LYS A 3 -12.17 -64.72 -51.08
CA LYS A 3 -11.50 -63.46 -50.78
C LYS A 3 -12.06 -62.91 -49.48
N ILE A 4 -11.22 -62.79 -48.47
CA ILE A 4 -11.49 -62.12 -47.17
C ILE A 4 -11.18 -60.64 -47.40
N ILE A 5 -12.19 -59.78 -47.27
CA ILE A 5 -12.06 -58.33 -47.29
C ILE A 5 -11.88 -57.89 -45.80
N LEU A 6 -10.68 -57.41 -45.41
CA LEU A 6 -10.44 -56.80 -44.13
C LEU A 6 -10.91 -55.33 -44.21
N ALA A 7 -11.98 -54.99 -43.50
CA ALA A 7 -12.37 -53.62 -43.30
C ALA A 7 -11.56 -53.02 -42.14
N SER A 8 -10.67 -52.09 -42.46
CA SER A 8 -9.89 -51.33 -41.44
C SER A 8 -10.78 -50.22 -40.88
N LEU A 9 -11.15 -50.35 -39.61
CA LEU A 9 -11.89 -49.36 -38.85
C LEU A 9 -10.92 -48.30 -38.33
N PHE A 10 -10.87 -47.13 -38.95
CA PHE A 10 -10.10 -45.96 -38.50
C PHE A 10 -10.92 -45.28 -37.39
N ILE A 11 -10.53 -45.49 -36.13
CA ILE A 11 -11.06 -44.73 -34.99
C ILE A 11 -10.35 -43.39 -34.97
N LEU A 12 -11.07 -42.33 -35.36
CA LEU A 12 -10.62 -40.95 -35.26
C LEU A 12 -10.72 -40.51 -33.80
N PHE A 13 -9.58 -40.48 -33.10
CA PHE A 13 -9.49 -39.97 -31.72
C PHE A 13 -9.40 -38.44 -31.78
N THR A 14 -10.53 -37.74 -31.62
CA THR A 14 -10.55 -36.29 -31.49
C THR A 14 -9.99 -35.91 -30.10
N ILE A 15 -8.76 -35.43 -30.09
CA ILE A 15 -8.19 -34.82 -28.91
C ILE A 15 -8.87 -33.45 -28.72
N ALA A 16 -9.81 -33.37 -27.80
CA ALA A 16 -10.36 -32.11 -27.36
C ALA A 16 -9.27 -31.38 -26.57
N THR A 17 -8.60 -30.42 -27.20
CA THR A 17 -7.73 -29.48 -26.51
C THR A 17 -8.59 -28.54 -25.66
N GLY A 18 -8.86 -28.94 -24.43
CA GLY A 18 -9.47 -28.07 -23.47
C GLY A 18 -8.51 -26.90 -23.19
N SER A 19 -8.79 -25.72 -23.73
CA SER A 19 -8.17 -24.48 -23.31
C SER A 19 -8.53 -24.28 -21.83
N VAL A 20 -7.57 -24.54 -20.94
CA VAL A 20 -7.66 -24.09 -19.57
C VAL A 20 -7.57 -22.57 -19.61
N ALA A 21 -8.70 -21.89 -19.58
CA ALA A 21 -8.75 -20.46 -19.36
C ALA A 21 -8.11 -20.21 -17.98
N ALA A 22 -6.88 -19.69 -17.99
CA ALA A 22 -6.27 -19.19 -16.77
C ALA A 22 -7.16 -18.06 -16.24
N SER A 23 -7.86 -18.32 -15.15
CA SER A 23 -8.57 -17.32 -14.38
C SER A 23 -7.55 -16.27 -13.95
N SER A 24 -7.56 -15.10 -14.58
CA SER A 24 -6.76 -13.95 -14.17
C SER A 24 -7.38 -13.34 -12.91
N GLY A 25 -7.35 -14.09 -11.82
CA GLY A 25 -7.68 -13.56 -10.50
C GLY A 25 -6.63 -12.52 -10.10
N ALA A 26 -7.07 -11.40 -9.55
CA ALA A 26 -6.19 -10.38 -8.98
C ALA A 26 -5.23 -11.01 -7.96
N VAL A 27 -3.93 -10.86 -8.16
CA VAL A 27 -2.92 -11.39 -7.24
C VAL A 27 -2.80 -10.44 -6.05
N LYS A 28 -3.07 -10.94 -4.84
CA LYS A 28 -2.90 -10.19 -3.59
C LYS A 28 -1.51 -10.44 -3.02
N ILE A 29 -0.73 -9.39 -2.86
CA ILE A 29 0.63 -9.47 -2.32
C ILE A 29 0.74 -8.57 -1.09
N LYS A 30 1.26 -9.12 0.00
CA LYS A 30 1.63 -8.36 1.21
C LYS A 30 3.07 -8.67 1.56
N LEU A 31 3.91 -7.64 1.69
CA LEU A 31 5.27 -7.81 2.18
C LEU A 31 5.28 -7.92 3.71
N LEU A 32 5.95 -8.94 4.23
CA LEU A 32 6.09 -9.21 5.66
C LEU A 32 7.47 -8.86 6.20
N ALA A 33 8.52 -9.01 5.35
CA ALA A 33 9.89 -8.63 5.68
C ALA A 33 10.68 -8.39 4.40
N ILE A 34 11.62 -7.43 4.45
CA ILE A 34 12.49 -7.06 3.33
C ILE A 34 13.93 -7.25 3.74
N PHE A 35 14.71 -7.87 2.88
CA PHE A 35 16.14 -8.09 2.98
C PHE A 35 16.81 -7.61 1.69
N GLU A 36 18.13 -7.53 1.67
CA GLU A 36 18.89 -7.00 0.54
C GLU A 36 18.53 -7.61 -0.83
N ASN A 37 18.31 -8.94 -0.89
CA ASN A 37 18.04 -9.67 -2.14
C ASN A 37 16.81 -10.58 -2.09
N LYS A 38 15.99 -10.47 -1.05
CA LYS A 38 14.80 -11.30 -0.88
C LYS A 38 13.75 -10.59 -0.04
N VAL A 39 12.50 -10.96 -0.24
CA VAL A 39 11.38 -10.55 0.62
C VAL A 39 10.62 -11.78 1.10
N ILE A 40 10.06 -11.69 2.30
CA ILE A 40 9.01 -12.59 2.76
C ILE A 40 7.70 -11.91 2.49
N ALA A 41 6.79 -12.59 1.80
CA ALA A 41 5.48 -12.05 1.44
C ALA A 41 4.40 -13.08 1.66
N THR A 42 3.14 -12.63 1.73
CA THR A 42 2.00 -13.49 1.44
C THR A 42 1.50 -13.19 0.03
N ILE A 43 1.26 -14.23 -0.74
CA ILE A 43 0.72 -14.17 -2.10
C ILE A 43 -0.57 -14.96 -2.09
N ASN A 44 -1.70 -14.31 -2.35
CA ASN A 44 -3.04 -14.90 -2.24
C ASN A 44 -3.33 -15.57 -0.89
N GLY A 45 -2.71 -15.05 0.20
CA GLY A 45 -2.84 -15.58 1.56
C GLY A 45 -1.79 -16.63 1.94
N GLU A 46 -1.03 -17.18 1.01
CA GLU A 46 0.04 -18.14 1.27
C GLU A 46 1.39 -17.44 1.45
N ARG A 47 2.15 -17.88 2.45
CA ARG A 47 3.47 -17.32 2.73
C ARG A 47 4.50 -17.81 1.72
N ALA A 48 5.24 -16.88 1.12
CA ALA A 48 6.29 -17.16 0.14
C ALA A 48 7.55 -16.35 0.43
N VAL A 49 8.70 -16.88 0.00
CA VAL A 49 9.97 -16.15 -0.05
C VAL A 49 10.26 -15.84 -1.52
N LEU A 50 10.26 -14.56 -1.86
CA LEU A 50 10.66 -14.12 -3.19
C LEU A 50 12.14 -13.74 -3.15
N VAL A 51 12.90 -14.28 -4.08
CA VAL A 51 14.31 -13.96 -4.29
C VAL A 51 14.45 -13.13 -5.55
N LYS A 52 15.31 -12.11 -5.52
CA LYS A 52 15.51 -11.20 -6.64
C LYS A 52 15.73 -11.94 -7.96
N ASP A 53 15.01 -11.52 -9.00
CA ASP A 53 15.04 -12.04 -10.37
C ASP A 53 14.73 -13.54 -10.53
N LYS A 54 14.11 -14.15 -9.51
CA LYS A 54 13.58 -15.50 -9.60
C LYS A 54 12.06 -15.48 -9.64
N ALA A 55 11.48 -16.33 -10.49
CA ALA A 55 10.04 -16.50 -10.57
C ALA A 55 9.51 -17.08 -9.24
N GLY A 56 8.55 -16.41 -8.66
CA GLY A 56 7.82 -16.84 -7.46
C GLY A 56 6.43 -17.40 -7.80
N PRO A 57 5.62 -17.71 -6.79
CA PRO A 57 4.25 -18.17 -6.96
C PRO A 57 3.40 -17.16 -7.73
N SER A 58 2.40 -17.65 -8.46
CA SER A 58 1.42 -16.83 -9.23
C SER A 58 2.05 -15.85 -10.22
N GLY A 59 3.25 -16.16 -10.77
CA GLY A 59 3.94 -15.29 -11.73
C GLY A 59 4.52 -14.01 -11.13
N VAL A 60 4.67 -13.95 -9.82
CA VAL A 60 5.24 -12.82 -9.09
C VAL A 60 6.76 -12.88 -9.13
N THR A 61 7.44 -11.80 -9.50
CA THR A 61 8.91 -11.72 -9.52
C THR A 61 9.39 -10.49 -8.74
N LEU A 62 10.33 -10.70 -7.82
CA LEU A 62 10.99 -9.60 -7.11
C LEU A 62 12.06 -8.97 -8.01
N ARG A 63 11.98 -7.66 -8.26
CA ARG A 63 12.93 -6.92 -9.09
C ARG A 63 14.00 -6.17 -8.30
N SER A 64 13.60 -5.53 -7.22
CA SER A 64 14.55 -4.88 -6.30
C SER A 64 13.98 -4.79 -4.90
N CYS A 65 14.87 -4.63 -3.93
CA CYS A 65 14.53 -4.32 -2.54
C CYS A 65 15.21 -3.01 -2.15
N ASP A 66 14.49 -2.18 -1.43
CA ASP A 66 15.04 -1.03 -0.72
C ASP A 66 14.78 -1.24 0.78
N THR A 67 15.83 -1.62 1.50
CA THR A 67 15.74 -1.87 2.94
C THR A 67 15.65 -0.58 3.76
N TRP A 68 16.05 0.53 3.18
CA TRP A 68 16.01 1.84 3.82
C TRP A 68 14.63 2.49 3.66
N ALA A 69 14.05 2.41 2.44
CA ALA A 69 12.68 2.84 2.18
C ALA A 69 11.64 1.80 2.63
N GLU A 70 12.09 0.63 3.14
CA GLU A 70 11.24 -0.51 3.51
C GLU A 70 10.24 -0.88 2.39
N SER A 71 10.70 -0.85 1.13
CA SER A 71 9.89 -1.16 -0.05
C SER A 71 10.55 -2.19 -0.96
N ALA A 72 9.76 -2.80 -1.83
CA ALA A 72 10.28 -3.68 -2.87
C ALA A 72 9.54 -3.47 -4.19
N LYS A 73 10.27 -3.51 -5.30
CA LYS A 73 9.68 -3.52 -6.65
C LYS A 73 9.37 -4.95 -7.05
N ILE A 74 8.10 -5.20 -7.27
CA ILE A 74 7.59 -6.53 -7.62
C ILE A 74 6.90 -6.45 -8.97
N GLU A 75 7.22 -7.41 -9.84
CA GLU A 75 6.57 -7.57 -11.13
C GLU A 75 5.49 -8.64 -11.05
N VAL A 76 4.31 -8.30 -11.56
CA VAL A 76 3.17 -9.20 -11.72
C VAL A 76 2.60 -8.97 -13.11
N ASN A 77 2.46 -10.03 -13.89
CA ASN A 77 1.91 -9.95 -15.26
C ASN A 77 2.62 -8.92 -16.16
N GLY A 78 3.94 -8.76 -15.99
CA GLY A 78 4.76 -7.83 -16.78
C GLY A 78 4.70 -6.37 -16.30
N LYS A 79 3.92 -6.06 -15.29
CA LYS A 79 3.85 -4.73 -14.66
C LYS A 79 4.67 -4.71 -13.37
N VAL A 80 5.58 -3.74 -13.25
CA VAL A 80 6.39 -3.53 -12.05
C VAL A 80 5.73 -2.49 -11.17
N GLU A 81 5.50 -2.84 -9.92
CA GLU A 81 4.96 -1.92 -8.90
C GLU A 81 5.86 -1.94 -7.66
N GLU A 82 5.96 -0.79 -7.00
CA GLU A 82 6.67 -0.65 -5.74
C GLU A 82 5.69 -0.86 -4.59
N ILE A 83 6.00 -1.83 -3.72
CA ILE A 83 5.16 -2.23 -2.61
C ILE A 83 5.92 -1.95 -1.30
N PRO A 84 5.41 -1.08 -0.42
CA PRO A 84 5.97 -0.87 0.90
C PRO A 84 5.75 -2.08 1.83
N LEU A 85 6.60 -2.22 2.85
CA LEU A 85 6.46 -3.22 3.89
C LEU A 85 5.12 -3.05 4.62
N GLY A 86 4.40 -4.16 4.80
CA GLY A 86 3.09 -4.15 5.47
C GLY A 86 1.91 -3.72 4.59
N TYR A 87 2.15 -3.29 3.36
CA TYR A 87 1.13 -2.89 2.40
C TYR A 87 0.58 -4.10 1.63
N VAL A 88 -0.72 -4.08 1.26
CA VAL A 88 -1.31 -5.10 0.38
C VAL A 88 -1.57 -4.50 -0.99
N MET A 89 -0.87 -5.02 -1.98
CA MET A 89 -1.21 -4.81 -3.37
C MET A 89 -2.30 -5.81 -3.78
N SER A 90 -3.39 -5.32 -4.34
CA SER A 90 -4.37 -6.13 -5.07
C SER A 90 -4.28 -5.74 -6.53
N GLY A 91 -3.55 -6.55 -7.31
CA GLY A 91 -3.41 -6.31 -8.75
C GLY A 91 -4.72 -6.61 -9.45
N ASP A 92 -5.54 -5.61 -9.65
CA ASP A 92 -6.61 -5.63 -10.63
C ASP A 92 -6.30 -4.60 -11.70
N SER A 93 -5.71 -5.05 -12.80
CA SER A 93 -5.50 -4.25 -14.01
C SER A 93 -6.65 -4.51 -14.95
N GLY A 94 -7.81 -4.03 -14.59
CA GLY A 94 -9.02 -4.04 -15.41
C GLY A 94 -9.65 -2.65 -15.36
N SER A 95 -9.30 -1.79 -16.33
CA SER A 95 -10.09 -0.61 -16.65
C SER A 95 -11.50 -1.07 -17.04
N SER A 96 -12.42 -0.95 -16.10
CA SER A 96 -13.86 -0.97 -16.37
C SER A 96 -14.48 0.07 -15.46
N GLY A 97 -15.09 1.09 -16.07
CA GLY A 97 -15.77 2.18 -15.39
C GLY A 97 -16.93 1.70 -14.53
N SER A 98 -16.60 1.28 -13.34
CA SER A 98 -17.48 1.18 -12.19
C SER A 98 -16.88 2.09 -11.14
N THR A 99 -17.68 2.97 -10.56
CA THR A 99 -17.33 3.84 -9.44
C THR A 99 -17.04 3.00 -8.19
N THR A 100 -16.00 2.18 -8.26
CA THR A 100 -15.52 1.43 -7.09
C THR A 100 -14.81 2.43 -6.21
N LYS A 101 -15.37 2.76 -5.05
CA LYS A 101 -14.74 3.61 -4.03
C LYS A 101 -13.33 3.12 -3.78
N GLN A 102 -12.36 4.01 -3.90
CA GLN A 102 -10.97 3.68 -3.60
C GLN A 102 -10.86 3.25 -2.13
N ARG A 103 -10.07 2.20 -1.89
CA ARG A 103 -9.81 1.69 -0.54
C ARG A 103 -8.38 1.26 -0.39
N ILE A 104 -7.86 1.42 0.81
CA ILE A 104 -6.57 0.87 1.22
C ILE A 104 -6.74 0.05 2.49
N THR A 105 -5.90 -0.95 2.67
CA THR A 105 -5.83 -1.73 3.90
C THR A 105 -4.45 -1.54 4.52
N LEU A 106 -4.44 -1.05 5.75
CA LEU A 106 -3.25 -0.90 6.58
C LEU A 106 -3.18 -2.06 7.55
N TYR A 107 -1.97 -2.45 7.91
CA TYR A 107 -1.73 -3.50 8.90
C TYR A 107 -0.94 -2.93 10.07
N SER A 108 -1.30 -3.38 11.27
CA SER A 108 -0.54 -3.00 12.46
C SER A 108 0.82 -3.69 12.49
N GLY A 109 1.83 -2.98 12.97
CA GLY A 109 3.12 -3.56 13.34
C GLY A 109 3.01 -4.43 14.60
N ALA A 110 4.15 -5.02 15.00
CA ALA A 110 4.23 -5.87 16.20
C ALA A 110 3.82 -5.15 17.49
N ASN A 111 3.92 -3.82 17.51
CA ASN A 111 3.51 -2.95 18.63
C ASN A 111 2.03 -2.57 18.61
N GLY A 112 1.24 -3.08 17.63
CA GLY A 112 -0.19 -2.76 17.49
C GLY A 112 -0.50 -1.42 16.84
N PHE A 113 0.51 -0.64 16.44
CA PHE A 113 0.33 0.63 15.75
C PHE A 113 0.24 0.43 14.24
N PHE A 114 -0.58 1.25 13.58
CA PHE A 114 -0.69 1.29 12.12
C PHE A 114 0.25 2.36 11.58
N HIS A 115 1.09 1.96 10.63
CA HIS A 115 1.93 2.87 9.86
C HIS A 115 1.46 2.89 8.42
N ALA A 116 1.61 4.04 7.78
CA ALA A 116 1.25 4.22 6.38
C ALA A 116 2.34 5.04 5.68
N ASP A 117 2.86 4.52 4.57
CA ASP A 117 3.73 5.28 3.71
C ASP A 117 2.89 6.15 2.78
N GLY A 118 3.37 7.36 2.55
CA GLY A 118 2.64 8.32 1.75
C GLY A 118 3.48 9.54 1.39
N TYR A 119 2.80 10.61 0.99
CA TYR A 119 3.45 11.84 0.56
C TYR A 119 2.75 13.04 1.18
N ILE A 120 3.54 14.07 1.50
CA ILE A 120 3.06 15.42 1.76
C ILE A 120 3.69 16.32 0.69
N ASN A 121 2.88 17.01 -0.10
CA ASN A 121 3.35 17.89 -1.18
C ASN A 121 4.43 17.22 -2.04
N ASN A 122 4.16 15.99 -2.50
CA ASN A 122 5.07 15.12 -3.28
C ASN A 122 6.36 14.66 -2.56
N THR A 123 6.55 15.01 -1.28
CA THR A 123 7.70 14.54 -0.50
C THR A 123 7.32 13.28 0.28
N PRO A 124 8.08 12.18 0.17
CA PRO A 124 7.75 10.94 0.85
C PRO A 124 7.85 11.08 2.36
N VAL A 125 6.87 10.55 3.06
CA VAL A 125 6.80 10.49 4.52
C VAL A 125 6.20 9.16 4.96
N ARG A 126 6.60 8.70 6.14
CA ARG A 126 5.96 7.60 6.83
C ARG A 126 5.10 8.15 7.96
N PHE A 127 3.85 7.80 7.97
CA PHE A 127 2.89 8.25 8.97
C PHE A 127 2.67 7.18 10.04
N LEU A 128 2.43 7.64 11.26
CA LEU A 128 1.71 6.88 12.28
C LEU A 128 0.24 7.26 12.20
N VAL A 129 -0.65 6.30 12.02
CA VAL A 129 -2.10 6.53 12.01
C VAL A 129 -2.56 6.82 13.42
N ASP A 130 -3.07 8.03 13.64
CA ASP A 130 -3.46 8.51 14.98
C ASP A 130 -4.85 9.16 14.95
N THR A 131 -5.86 8.38 15.34
CA THR A 131 -7.25 8.87 15.45
C THR A 131 -7.46 9.82 16.63
N GLY A 132 -6.49 9.93 17.53
CA GLY A 132 -6.49 10.90 18.64
C GLY A 132 -5.97 12.28 18.24
N ALA A 133 -5.28 12.41 17.10
CA ALA A 133 -4.83 13.67 16.57
C ALA A 133 -5.92 14.33 15.71
N ASN A 134 -6.29 15.57 16.00
CA ASN A 134 -7.29 16.30 15.23
C ASN A 134 -6.80 16.62 13.80
N THR A 135 -5.53 16.93 13.64
CA THR A 135 -4.90 17.30 12.37
C THR A 135 -3.76 16.36 12.03
N VAL A 136 -3.31 16.36 10.78
CA VAL A 136 -1.98 15.84 10.47
C VAL A 136 -0.97 16.60 11.31
N ALA A 137 -0.09 15.90 12.06
CA ALA A 137 0.88 16.55 12.91
C ALA A 137 2.31 16.20 12.49
N ILE A 138 3.15 17.22 12.36
CA ILE A 138 4.56 17.08 12.00
C ILE A 138 5.41 17.97 12.90
N ASN A 139 6.68 17.63 13.07
CA ASN A 139 7.61 18.50 13.73
C ASN A 139 8.25 19.53 12.77
N VAL A 140 8.94 20.51 13.32
CA VAL A 140 9.63 21.55 12.55
C VAL A 140 10.67 20.99 11.56
N GLN A 141 11.35 19.89 11.91
CA GLN A 141 12.37 19.29 11.05
C GLN A 141 11.69 18.69 9.78
N THR A 142 10.59 17.99 9.98
CA THR A 142 9.80 17.47 8.88
C THR A 142 9.23 18.59 8.01
N ALA A 143 8.65 19.64 8.61
CA ALA A 143 8.13 20.79 7.88
C ALA A 143 9.21 21.44 7.00
N ARG A 144 10.41 21.62 7.50
CA ARG A 144 11.57 22.15 6.74
C ARG A 144 11.97 21.22 5.59
N ARG A 145 12.03 19.90 5.85
CA ARG A 145 12.39 18.88 4.86
C ARG A 145 11.42 18.86 3.67
N ILE A 146 10.13 19.07 3.92
CA ILE A 146 9.08 19.11 2.89
C ILE A 146 8.83 20.51 2.34
N GLY A 147 9.63 21.51 2.73
CA GLY A 147 9.60 22.85 2.18
C GLY A 147 8.42 23.73 2.62
N ILE A 148 7.81 23.46 3.78
CA ILE A 148 6.68 24.25 4.30
C ILE A 148 7.22 25.46 5.09
N ASP A 149 6.81 26.66 4.67
CA ASP A 149 7.00 27.90 5.44
C ASP A 149 5.95 27.98 6.56
N TYR A 150 6.10 27.11 7.55
CA TYR A 150 5.12 26.94 8.63
C TYR A 150 4.92 28.19 9.49
N ARG A 151 5.91 29.12 9.54
CA ARG A 151 5.82 30.34 10.33
C ARG A 151 4.79 31.34 9.84
N ARG A 152 4.30 31.15 8.60
CA ARG A 152 3.15 31.90 8.06
C ARG A 152 1.82 31.35 8.52
N GLY A 153 1.81 30.16 9.12
CA GLY A 153 0.60 29.52 9.66
C GLY A 153 0.07 30.26 10.90
N GLN A 154 -1.15 29.93 11.26
CA GLN A 154 -1.77 30.46 12.46
C GLN A 154 -1.11 29.86 13.70
N GLN A 155 -0.58 30.71 14.58
CA GLN A 155 0.00 30.27 15.84
C GLN A 155 -1.07 29.71 16.78
N GLY A 156 -0.73 28.64 17.49
CA GLY A 156 -1.58 27.98 18.44
C GLY A 156 -0.79 27.18 19.46
N VAL A 157 -1.48 26.36 20.20
CA VAL A 157 -0.91 25.48 21.21
C VAL A 157 -1.50 24.09 21.01
N ALA A 158 -0.67 23.08 20.84
CA ALA A 158 -1.09 21.69 20.83
C ALA A 158 -1.01 21.10 22.25
N VAL A 159 -2.01 20.32 22.62
CA VAL A 159 -1.95 19.46 23.81
C VAL A 159 -1.34 18.13 23.37
N THR A 160 -0.20 17.80 23.95
CA THR A 160 0.53 16.56 23.64
C THR A 160 0.65 15.70 24.89
N ALA A 161 1.07 14.46 24.75
CA ALA A 161 1.34 13.58 25.89
C ALA A 161 2.41 14.17 26.86
N SER A 162 3.28 15.05 26.35
CA SER A 162 4.35 15.72 27.14
C SER A 162 3.92 17.09 27.67
N GLY A 163 2.66 17.51 27.47
CA GLY A 163 2.14 18.82 27.89
C GLY A 163 1.82 19.73 26.70
N TYR A 164 1.84 21.04 26.95
CA TYR A 164 1.54 22.05 25.94
C TYR A 164 2.78 22.35 25.08
N ALA A 165 2.58 22.37 23.75
CA ALA A 165 3.64 22.71 22.80
C ALA A 165 3.17 23.83 21.85
N PRO A 166 3.99 24.86 21.58
CA PRO A 166 3.69 25.84 20.53
C PRO A 166 3.56 25.13 19.18
N THR A 167 2.59 25.58 18.40
CA THR A 167 2.31 24.99 17.11
C THR A 167 1.88 26.05 16.09
N TYR A 168 1.97 25.71 14.81
CA TYR A 168 1.49 26.51 13.70
C TYR A 168 0.53 25.67 12.90
N LEU A 169 -0.70 26.14 12.71
CA LEU A 169 -1.66 25.55 11.80
C LEU A 169 -1.33 25.98 10.37
N VAL A 170 -1.19 25.02 9.49
CA VAL A 170 -0.86 25.21 8.08
C VAL A 170 -1.79 24.40 7.21
N ASP A 171 -1.94 24.81 5.96
CA ASP A 171 -2.62 24.06 4.92
C ASP A 171 -1.57 23.28 4.10
N LEU A 172 -1.72 21.96 4.02
CA LEU A 172 -0.93 21.11 3.15
C LEU A 172 -1.62 21.04 1.79
N GLU A 173 -0.88 21.33 0.72
CA GLU A 173 -1.45 21.33 -0.63
C GLU A 173 -2.03 19.96 -1.01
N GLU A 174 -1.30 18.88 -0.69
CA GLU A 174 -1.75 17.51 -0.93
C GLU A 174 -1.15 16.56 0.11
N VAL A 175 -1.98 15.63 0.58
CA VAL A 175 -1.56 14.45 1.35
C VAL A 175 -2.04 13.22 0.61
N GLU A 176 -1.13 12.27 0.37
CA GLU A 176 -1.43 11.01 -0.27
C GLU A 176 -1.01 9.84 0.62
N VAL A 177 -1.88 8.85 0.74
CA VAL A 177 -1.60 7.58 1.44
C VAL A 177 -2.20 6.44 0.64
N GLY A 178 -1.35 5.56 0.11
CA GLY A 178 -1.79 4.38 -0.64
C GLY A 178 -2.68 4.67 -1.85
N GLY A 179 -2.49 5.81 -2.49
CA GLY A 179 -3.32 6.27 -3.62
C GLY A 179 -4.56 7.07 -3.20
N LEU A 180 -4.94 7.08 -1.91
CA LEU A 180 -5.95 8.01 -1.40
C LEU A 180 -5.34 9.39 -1.28
N LYS A 181 -5.88 10.37 -2.02
CA LYS A 181 -5.38 11.74 -2.09
C LYS A 181 -6.39 12.73 -1.56
N LEU A 182 -5.93 13.66 -0.74
CA LEU A 182 -6.69 14.83 -0.31
C LEU A 182 -5.87 16.09 -0.53
N ARG A 183 -6.53 17.15 -0.95
CA ARG A 183 -5.96 18.49 -1.07
C ARG A 183 -6.44 19.37 0.07
N HIS A 184 -5.63 20.39 0.37
CA HIS A 184 -5.96 21.37 1.43
C HIS A 184 -6.22 20.68 2.77
N VAL A 185 -5.25 19.89 3.22
CA VAL A 185 -5.32 19.17 4.49
C VAL A 185 -4.73 20.02 5.59
N GLU A 186 -5.53 20.35 6.59
CA GLU A 186 -5.05 21.07 7.77
C GLU A 186 -4.02 20.25 8.53
N ALA A 187 -2.90 20.88 8.89
CA ALA A 187 -1.84 20.26 9.64
C ALA A 187 -1.31 21.17 10.75
N SER A 188 -0.82 20.56 11.82
CA SER A 188 -0.13 21.21 12.91
C SER A 188 1.37 20.98 12.80
N VAL A 189 2.15 22.04 12.68
CA VAL A 189 3.61 21.99 12.83
C VAL A 189 3.95 22.28 14.27
N ILE A 190 4.38 21.26 15.01
CA ILE A 190 4.68 21.34 16.44
C ILE A 190 6.15 21.76 16.62
N GLU A 191 6.42 22.77 17.45
CA GLU A 191 7.77 23.18 17.77
C GLU A 191 8.50 22.08 18.55
N GLY A 192 9.81 21.92 18.23
CA GLY A 192 10.64 20.88 18.80
C GLY A 192 10.85 19.69 17.88
N SER A 193 11.20 18.55 18.48
CA SER A 193 11.52 17.30 17.78
C SER A 193 10.34 16.31 17.72
N GLN A 194 9.26 16.58 18.46
CA GLN A 194 8.08 15.72 18.49
C GLN A 194 6.97 16.26 17.57
N PRO A 195 6.18 15.38 16.95
CA PRO A 195 6.35 13.93 16.92
C PRO A 195 7.51 13.53 15.99
N GLU A 196 8.31 12.52 16.38
CA GLU A 196 9.40 12.00 15.51
C GLU A 196 8.87 11.43 14.21
N THR A 197 7.75 10.69 14.29
CA THR A 197 7.02 10.18 13.13
C THR A 197 5.81 11.07 12.88
N PRO A 198 5.62 11.60 11.66
CA PRO A 198 4.41 12.32 11.26
C PRO A 198 3.15 11.57 11.66
N LEU A 199 2.18 12.26 12.28
CA LEU A 199 0.90 11.68 12.63
C LEU A 199 -0.11 11.92 11.52
N LEU A 200 -0.79 10.87 11.08
CA LEU A 200 -1.92 10.94 10.16
C LEU A 200 -3.19 11.12 11.00
N GLY A 201 -3.60 12.35 11.19
CA GLY A 201 -4.73 12.71 12.06
C GLY A 201 -6.07 12.82 11.34
N MET A 202 -7.09 13.25 12.07
CA MET A 202 -8.48 13.28 11.61
C MET A 202 -8.76 14.28 10.49
N SER A 203 -7.93 15.31 10.30
CA SER A 203 -8.03 16.20 9.12
C SER A 203 -7.88 15.43 7.80
N PHE A 204 -7.14 14.32 7.80
CA PHE A 204 -7.07 13.38 6.70
C PHE A 204 -8.04 12.22 6.89
N LEU A 205 -7.91 11.46 7.99
CA LEU A 205 -8.66 10.22 8.23
C LEU A 205 -10.17 10.43 8.25
N GLY A 206 -10.64 11.58 8.74
CA GLY A 206 -12.06 11.92 8.83
C GLY A 206 -12.79 12.00 7.49
N ASN A 207 -12.05 12.02 6.36
CA ASN A 207 -12.64 12.03 5.03
C ASN A 207 -12.94 10.63 4.47
N PHE A 208 -12.58 9.60 5.22
CA PHE A 208 -12.76 8.20 4.82
C PHE A 208 -13.63 7.44 5.82
N ASP A 209 -14.30 6.40 5.35
CA ASP A 209 -14.89 5.40 6.22
C ASP A 209 -13.78 4.50 6.73
N MET A 210 -13.66 4.39 8.05
CA MET A 210 -12.64 3.55 8.70
C MET A 210 -13.27 2.29 9.24
N LYS A 211 -12.68 1.13 8.90
CA LYS A 211 -13.07 -0.18 9.46
C LYS A 211 -11.84 -0.85 10.03
N ARG A 212 -11.89 -1.23 11.31
CA ARG A 212 -10.83 -1.99 11.96
C ARG A 212 -11.30 -3.40 12.27
N SER A 213 -10.47 -4.38 11.93
CA SER A 213 -10.69 -5.80 12.25
C SER A 213 -9.36 -6.42 12.64
N GLY A 214 -9.16 -6.65 13.95
CA GLY A 214 -7.91 -7.18 14.49
C GLY A 214 -6.71 -6.28 14.17
N ASP A 215 -5.77 -6.83 13.40
CA ASP A 215 -4.54 -6.17 12.94
C ASP A 215 -4.70 -5.41 11.61
N GLN A 216 -5.92 -5.28 11.09
CA GLN A 216 -6.23 -4.62 9.84
C GLN A 216 -7.06 -3.36 10.06
N MET A 217 -6.77 -2.32 9.29
CA MET A 217 -7.57 -1.10 9.18
C MET A 217 -7.80 -0.77 7.71
N GLU A 218 -9.05 -0.69 7.30
CA GLU A 218 -9.43 -0.24 5.96
C GLU A 218 -9.81 1.24 6.01
N LEU A 219 -9.27 2.03 5.07
CA LEU A 219 -9.74 3.37 4.74
C LEU A 219 -10.44 3.29 3.40
N ILE A 220 -11.70 3.73 3.35
CA ILE A 220 -12.56 3.62 2.17
C ILE A 220 -13.04 5.02 1.82
N GLN A 221 -12.84 5.45 0.57
CA GLN A 221 -13.34 6.73 0.09
C GLN A 221 -14.87 6.80 0.25
N ARG A 222 -15.36 7.92 0.74
CA ARG A 222 -16.81 8.17 0.90
C ARG A 222 -17.51 8.47 -0.42
#